data_20e7f3d14db3248bd45972cd7b7643a9
#
_entry.id   20e7f3d14db3248bd45972cd7b7643a9
#
_cell.length_a   1.000
_cell.length_b   1.000
_cell.length_c   1.000
_cell.angle_alpha   90.00
_cell.angle_beta   90.00
_cell.angle_gamma   90.00
#
_symmetry.space_group_name_H-M   'P 1'
#
loop_
_entity.id
_entity.type
_entity.pdbx_description
1 polymer ?
#
loop_
_entity_poly.entity_id
_entity_poly.type
_entity_poly.pdbx_seq_one_letter_code
_entity_poly.pdbx_strand_id
1 'polypeptide(L)'
;DVVMTPMTLCYFNFYQTESRKGEGLHIGGHIPFEKVYAWNPYEGMSDEAREHIIGVQCNMWSEYIKDMDTIEVMLLPRLGAMAEVQWAEDRRDESTIRQKMETMRKFYDACGWNYAPYYFEGRQ
;
A
#
# COMPACT_ATOMS: atom_id res chain seq x y z
N ASP A 1 8.28 -14.83 -17.17
CA ASP A 1 8.14 -13.50 -16.56
C ASP A 1 6.99 -13.53 -15.55
N VAL A 2 7.17 -12.77 -14.47
CA VAL A 2 6.25 -12.80 -13.32
C VAL A 2 5.91 -11.37 -12.89
N VAL A 3 4.62 -11.13 -12.61
CA VAL A 3 4.18 -9.98 -11.82
C VAL A 3 3.99 -10.44 -10.38
N MET A 4 4.70 -9.81 -9.45
CA MET A 4 4.66 -10.17 -8.04
C MET A 4 3.41 -9.61 -7.36
N THR A 5 2.65 -10.48 -6.69
CA THR A 5 1.43 -10.08 -5.96
C THR A 5 1.23 -10.91 -4.68
N PRO A 6 2.22 -10.95 -3.77
CA PRO A 6 2.08 -11.72 -2.54
C PRO A 6 0.94 -11.18 -1.67
N MET A 7 0.08 -12.09 -1.25
CA MET A 7 -1.13 -11.79 -0.45
C MET A 7 -0.83 -10.91 0.77
N THR A 8 0.27 -11.19 1.46
CA THR A 8 0.63 -10.51 2.72
C THR A 8 1.15 -9.08 2.55
N LEU A 9 1.30 -8.61 1.32
CA LEU A 9 1.84 -7.30 0.96
C LEU A 9 0.97 -6.55 -0.06
N CYS A 10 0.25 -7.28 -0.89
CA CYS A 10 -0.43 -6.73 -2.07
C CYS A 10 -1.97 -6.77 -1.99
N TYR A 11 -2.56 -7.43 -0.99
CA TYR A 11 -4.02 -7.51 -0.86
C TYR A 11 -4.56 -6.33 -0.04
N PHE A 12 -4.91 -5.27 -0.73
CA PHE A 12 -5.34 -4.00 -0.10
C PHE A 12 -6.77 -4.02 0.45
N ASN A 13 -7.45 -5.15 0.33
CA ASN A 13 -8.68 -5.43 1.08
C ASN A 13 -8.42 -5.92 2.53
N PHE A 14 -7.15 -6.04 2.95
CA PHE A 14 -6.77 -6.37 4.32
C PHE A 14 -6.72 -5.13 5.22
N TYR A 15 -6.81 -5.36 6.54
CA TYR A 15 -6.75 -4.30 7.55
C TYR A 15 -5.45 -3.50 7.48
N GLN A 16 -5.52 -2.21 7.79
CA GLN A 16 -4.38 -1.30 7.79
C GLN A 16 -3.78 -1.10 9.17
N THR A 17 -4.54 -1.41 10.23
CA THR A 17 -4.07 -1.34 11.61
C THR A 17 -4.20 -2.69 12.31
N GLU A 18 -3.30 -2.97 13.24
CA GLU A 18 -3.36 -4.19 14.04
C GLU A 18 -4.62 -4.23 14.93
N SER A 19 -5.01 -3.08 15.47
CA SER A 19 -6.19 -2.96 16.32
C SER A 19 -7.51 -3.15 15.57
N ARG A 20 -7.53 -2.96 14.25
CA ARG A 20 -8.72 -2.97 13.37
C ARG A 20 -9.82 -1.99 13.76
N LYS A 21 -9.55 -1.13 14.74
CA LYS A 21 -10.54 -0.21 15.30
C LYS A 21 -10.88 0.88 14.30
N GLY A 22 -12.17 0.94 13.93
CA GLY A 22 -12.70 1.95 13.01
C GLY A 22 -12.56 1.61 11.53
N GLU A 23 -12.01 0.43 11.18
CA GLU A 23 -11.83 0.04 9.78
C GLU A 23 -13.06 -0.65 9.15
N GLY A 24 -14.03 -1.05 9.97
CA GLY A 24 -15.16 -1.85 9.47
C GLY A 24 -14.80 -3.33 9.33
N LEU A 25 -15.57 -4.05 8.52
CA LEU A 25 -15.36 -5.48 8.27
C LEU A 25 -14.56 -5.67 6.99
N HIS A 26 -13.39 -6.30 7.12
CA HIS A 26 -12.52 -6.69 6.01
C HIS A 26 -12.06 -8.14 6.15
N ILE A 27 -11.49 -8.70 5.07
CA ILE A 27 -10.88 -10.01 5.11
C ILE A 27 -9.42 -9.91 5.60
N GLY A 28 -9.02 -10.88 6.40
CA GLY A 28 -7.66 -11.32 6.53
C GLY A 28 -6.75 -10.52 7.42
N GLY A 29 -5.51 -10.39 6.96
CA GLY A 29 -4.35 -9.98 7.73
C GLY A 29 -4.23 -8.48 7.93
N HIS A 30 -3.00 -8.07 8.23
CA HIS A 30 -2.62 -6.70 8.54
C HIS A 30 -1.54 -6.24 7.56
N ILE A 31 -1.85 -5.20 6.79
CA ILE A 31 -0.95 -4.61 5.79
C ILE A 31 -0.97 -3.08 5.97
N PRO A 32 -0.17 -2.53 6.89
CA PRO A 32 -0.01 -1.09 7.04
C PRO A 32 0.82 -0.49 5.90
N PHE A 33 0.77 0.82 5.75
CA PHE A 33 1.55 1.58 4.77
C PHE A 33 3.05 1.23 4.82
N GLU A 34 3.62 1.22 6.01
CA GLU A 34 5.03 1.01 6.26
C GLU A 34 5.50 -0.36 5.79
N LYS A 35 4.68 -1.38 5.98
CA LYS A 35 4.97 -2.74 5.52
C LYS A 35 5.04 -2.83 4.00
N VAL A 36 4.14 -2.14 3.29
CA VAL A 36 4.17 -2.05 1.84
C VAL A 36 5.41 -1.28 1.37
N TYR A 37 5.67 -0.13 1.99
CA TYR A 37 6.80 0.72 1.62
C TYR A 37 8.16 0.04 1.81
N ALA A 38 8.33 -0.73 2.89
CA ALA A 38 9.56 -1.46 3.19
C ALA A 38 9.79 -2.68 2.28
N TRP A 39 8.79 -3.10 1.53
CA TRP A 39 8.91 -4.32 0.73
C TRP A 39 9.93 -4.19 -0.40
N ASN A 40 10.83 -5.17 -0.47
CA ASN A 40 11.71 -5.37 -1.61
C ASN A 40 11.23 -6.61 -2.40
N PRO A 41 10.68 -6.44 -3.61
CA PRO A 41 10.18 -7.57 -4.40
C PRO A 41 11.27 -8.52 -4.88
N TYR A 42 12.54 -8.14 -4.78
CA TYR A 42 13.70 -8.94 -5.21
C TYR A 42 14.42 -9.64 -4.06
N GLU A 43 13.94 -9.50 -2.84
CA GLU A 43 14.62 -10.04 -1.66
C GLU A 43 14.82 -11.56 -1.76
N GLY A 44 16.06 -12.01 -1.55
CA GLY A 44 16.44 -13.43 -1.59
C GLY A 44 16.50 -14.05 -2.98
N MET A 45 16.39 -13.26 -4.05
CA MET A 45 16.44 -13.75 -5.43
C MET A 45 17.86 -13.65 -6.00
N SER A 46 18.21 -14.61 -6.87
CA SER A 46 19.39 -14.51 -7.72
C SER A 46 19.19 -13.45 -8.81
N ASP A 47 20.29 -12.96 -9.40
CA ASP A 47 20.21 -11.97 -10.49
C ASP A 47 19.42 -12.52 -11.68
N GLU A 48 19.62 -13.80 -12.03
CA GLU A 48 18.84 -14.47 -13.08
C GLU A 48 17.33 -14.47 -12.78
N ALA A 49 16.94 -14.75 -11.54
CA ALA A 49 15.52 -14.74 -11.16
C ALA A 49 14.91 -13.32 -11.21
N ARG A 50 15.70 -12.30 -10.86
CA ARG A 50 15.28 -10.90 -10.91
C ARG A 50 14.92 -10.44 -12.32
N GLU A 51 15.64 -10.92 -13.35
CA GLU A 51 15.38 -10.56 -14.75
C GLU A 51 13.97 -10.99 -15.22
N HIS A 52 13.37 -11.96 -14.54
CA HIS A 52 12.00 -12.43 -14.84
C HIS A 52 10.90 -11.67 -14.10
N ILE A 53 11.24 -10.79 -13.17
CA ILE A 53 10.26 -9.96 -12.46
C ILE A 53 9.97 -8.70 -13.27
N ILE A 54 8.82 -8.68 -13.93
CA ILE A 54 8.42 -7.57 -14.80
C ILE A 54 7.60 -6.49 -14.08
N GLY A 55 7.28 -6.70 -12.80
CA GLY A 55 6.60 -5.72 -11.99
C GLY A 55 5.93 -6.30 -10.76
N VAL A 56 5.23 -5.43 -10.04
CA VAL A 56 4.42 -5.78 -8.87
C VAL A 56 3.01 -5.24 -9.04
N GLN A 57 2.03 -5.88 -8.41
CA GLN A 57 0.62 -5.52 -8.49
C GLN A 57 -0.02 -5.60 -7.12
N CYS A 58 -0.84 -4.61 -6.77
CA CYS A 58 -1.76 -4.75 -5.65
C CYS A 58 -3.15 -5.17 -6.14
N ASN A 59 -3.88 -5.87 -5.26
CA ASN A 59 -5.23 -6.37 -5.54
C ASN A 59 -6.22 -5.79 -4.54
N MET A 60 -7.42 -5.52 -5.03
CA MET A 60 -8.56 -5.09 -4.22
C MET A 60 -9.70 -6.07 -4.45
N TRP A 61 -9.92 -6.99 -3.51
CA TRP A 61 -11.03 -7.94 -3.53
C TRP A 61 -12.23 -7.31 -2.85
N SER A 62 -13.40 -7.41 -3.45
CA SER A 62 -14.55 -6.57 -3.14
C SER A 62 -15.62 -7.20 -2.25
N GLU A 63 -15.35 -8.32 -1.59
CA GLU A 63 -16.34 -9.05 -0.79
C GLU A 63 -17.06 -8.19 0.25
N TYR A 64 -16.34 -7.22 0.85
CA TYR A 64 -16.88 -6.32 1.87
C TYR A 64 -16.83 -4.84 1.46
N ILE A 65 -16.51 -4.56 0.21
CA ILE A 65 -16.46 -3.19 -0.32
C ILE A 65 -17.84 -2.82 -0.87
N LYS A 66 -18.43 -1.76 -0.34
CA LYS A 66 -19.80 -1.37 -0.65
C LYS A 66 -19.91 -0.15 -1.57
N ASP A 67 -18.91 0.71 -1.56
CA ASP A 67 -18.91 2.01 -2.23
C ASP A 67 -17.51 2.50 -2.56
N MET A 68 -17.43 3.61 -3.29
CA MET A 68 -16.15 4.23 -3.67
C MET A 68 -15.39 4.77 -2.47
N ASP A 69 -16.09 5.32 -1.47
CA ASP A 69 -15.46 5.83 -0.25
C ASP A 69 -14.65 4.74 0.45
N THR A 70 -15.20 3.53 0.51
CA THR A 70 -14.51 2.36 1.06
C THR A 70 -13.28 2.00 0.23
N ILE A 71 -13.38 2.01 -1.12
CA ILE A 71 -12.24 1.74 -2.00
C ILE A 71 -11.12 2.76 -1.76
N GLU A 72 -11.44 4.03 -1.72
CA GLU A 72 -10.47 5.11 -1.51
C GLU A 72 -9.74 4.97 -0.18
N VAL A 73 -10.47 4.73 0.91
CA VAL A 73 -9.90 4.49 2.24
C VAL A 73 -9.02 3.25 2.26
N MET A 74 -9.41 2.18 1.55
CA MET A 74 -8.62 0.95 1.50
C MET A 74 -7.35 1.09 0.65
N LEU A 75 -7.40 1.90 -0.42
CA LEU A 75 -6.26 2.12 -1.30
C LEU A 75 -5.30 3.18 -0.76
N LEU A 76 -5.82 4.31 -0.29
CA LEU A 76 -5.01 5.47 0.06
C LEU A 76 -4.70 5.53 1.56
N PRO A 77 -3.46 5.81 1.97
CA PRO A 77 -2.30 6.15 1.14
C PRO A 77 -1.45 4.95 0.68
N ARG A 78 -1.82 3.68 0.97
CA ARG A 78 -1.02 2.48 0.66
C ARG A 78 -0.63 2.37 -0.82
N LEU A 79 -1.48 2.87 -1.73
CA LEU A 79 -1.16 2.91 -3.15
C LEU A 79 0.07 3.80 -3.43
N GLY A 80 0.28 4.84 -2.63
CA GLY A 80 1.50 5.66 -2.68
C GLY A 80 2.74 4.86 -2.29
N ALA A 81 2.66 4.01 -1.25
CA ALA A 81 3.74 3.10 -0.89
C ALA A 81 4.05 2.10 -2.02
N MET A 82 3.01 1.53 -2.63
CA MET A 82 3.16 0.62 -3.77
C MET A 82 3.81 1.31 -4.97
N ALA A 83 3.44 2.55 -5.27
CA ALA A 83 4.05 3.33 -6.34
C ALA A 83 5.56 3.57 -6.08
N GLU A 84 5.97 3.83 -4.84
CA GLU A 84 7.38 3.93 -4.48
C GLU A 84 8.12 2.58 -4.69
N VAL A 85 7.49 1.45 -4.37
CA VAL A 85 8.04 0.12 -4.67
C VAL A 85 8.23 -0.08 -6.17
N GLN A 86 7.25 0.32 -6.98
CA GLN A 86 7.27 0.12 -8.43
C GLN A 86 8.25 1.03 -9.18
N TRP A 87 8.39 2.27 -8.74
CA TRP A 87 9.07 3.32 -9.53
C TRP A 87 10.35 3.85 -8.91
N ALA A 88 10.53 3.72 -7.60
CA ALA A 88 11.69 4.24 -6.91
C ALA A 88 12.76 3.19 -6.62
N GLU A 89 12.40 1.92 -6.55
CA GLU A 89 13.30 0.79 -6.28
C GLU A 89 14.35 1.12 -5.20
N ASP A 90 15.65 1.14 -5.55
CA ASP A 90 16.75 1.45 -4.63
C ASP A 90 16.86 2.94 -4.25
N ARG A 91 16.03 3.80 -4.85
CA ARG A 91 15.99 5.24 -4.55
C ARG A 91 14.95 5.60 -3.48
N ARG A 92 14.29 4.62 -2.89
CA ARG A 92 13.37 4.86 -1.78
C ARG A 92 14.14 5.39 -0.58
N ASP A 93 13.57 6.42 0.05
CA ASP A 93 14.20 7.12 1.16
C ASP A 93 13.17 7.39 2.26
N GLU A 94 13.33 6.68 3.38
CA GLU A 94 12.45 6.78 4.54
C GLU A 94 12.43 8.19 5.14
N SER A 95 13.50 8.97 4.97
CA SER A 95 13.56 10.34 5.49
C SER A 95 12.64 11.30 4.72
N THR A 96 12.33 11.00 3.46
CA THR A 96 11.54 11.86 2.58
C THR A 96 10.11 11.37 2.36
N ILE A 97 9.83 10.09 2.61
CA ILE A 97 8.50 9.51 2.32
C ILE A 97 7.39 10.22 3.07
N ARG A 98 7.61 10.61 4.31
CA ARG A 98 6.60 11.32 5.09
C ARG A 98 6.22 12.65 4.44
N GLN A 99 7.19 13.42 3.99
CA GLN A 99 6.94 14.69 3.29
C GLN A 99 6.22 14.48 1.96
N LYS A 100 6.60 13.45 1.20
CA LYS A 100 5.90 13.07 -0.03
C LYS A 100 4.43 12.74 0.25
N MET A 101 4.14 11.93 1.27
CA MET A 101 2.78 11.55 1.63
C MET A 101 1.95 12.74 2.16
N GLU A 102 2.54 13.66 2.91
CA GLU A 102 1.86 14.90 3.30
C GLU A 102 1.50 15.78 2.09
N THR A 103 2.32 15.78 1.05
CA THR A 103 2.01 16.45 -0.21
C THR A 103 0.86 15.73 -0.93
N MET A 104 0.90 14.40 -0.97
CA MET A 104 -0.18 13.59 -1.56
C MET A 104 -1.49 13.76 -0.80
N ARG A 105 -1.45 13.88 0.54
CA ARG A 105 -2.64 14.14 1.35
C ARG A 105 -3.34 15.43 0.93
N LYS A 106 -2.59 16.51 0.71
CA LYS A 106 -3.15 17.77 0.22
C LYS A 106 -3.82 17.62 -1.15
N PHE A 107 -3.25 16.75 -1.99
CA PHE A 107 -3.84 16.43 -3.29
C PHE A 107 -5.15 15.64 -3.11
N TYR A 108 -5.20 14.66 -2.22
CA TYR A 108 -6.43 13.92 -1.91
C TYR A 108 -7.52 14.87 -1.40
N ASP A 109 -7.18 15.77 -0.47
CA ASP A 109 -8.10 16.78 0.04
C ASP A 109 -8.64 17.69 -1.08
N ALA A 110 -7.78 18.13 -1.99
CA ALA A 110 -8.16 18.98 -3.12
C ALA A 110 -9.07 18.26 -4.13
N CYS A 111 -8.90 16.95 -4.28
CA CYS A 111 -9.76 16.12 -5.14
C CYS A 111 -11.05 15.66 -4.44
N GLY A 112 -11.18 15.86 -3.14
CA GLY A 112 -12.29 15.35 -2.34
C GLY A 112 -12.30 13.84 -2.20
N TRP A 113 -11.11 13.20 -2.29
CA TRP A 113 -10.96 11.76 -2.11
C TRP A 113 -10.85 11.40 -0.63
N ASN A 114 -11.44 10.28 -0.26
CA ASN A 114 -11.24 9.70 1.05
C ASN A 114 -9.87 9.00 1.12
N TYR A 115 -9.33 8.89 2.33
CA TYR A 115 -8.11 8.12 2.58
C TYR A 115 -8.05 7.67 4.03
N ALA A 116 -7.33 6.60 4.29
CA ALA A 116 -7.12 6.13 5.65
C ALA A 116 -6.20 7.10 6.42
N PRO A 117 -6.61 7.57 7.60
CA PRO A 117 -5.81 8.52 8.37
C PRO A 117 -4.64 7.87 9.11
N TYR A 118 -4.62 6.55 9.21
CA TYR A 118 -3.78 5.77 10.13
C TYR A 118 -2.29 6.09 10.00
N TYR A 119 -1.77 6.11 8.78
CA TYR A 119 -0.37 6.47 8.51
C TYR A 119 -0.04 7.89 9.01
N PHE A 120 -0.91 8.86 8.72
CA PHE A 120 -0.69 10.27 9.09
C PHE A 120 -0.78 10.50 10.60
N GLU A 121 -1.57 9.68 11.30
CA GLU A 121 -1.73 9.72 12.75
C GLU A 121 -0.73 8.83 13.50
N GLY A 122 0.15 8.11 12.79
CA GLY A 122 1.09 7.17 13.38
C GLY A 122 0.44 5.93 13.99
N ARG A 123 -0.70 5.50 13.46
CA ARG A 123 -1.40 4.26 13.85
C ARG A 123 -1.06 3.14 12.86
N GLN A 124 -0.53 2.06 13.38
CA GLN A 124 -0.17 0.86 12.60
C GLN A 124 -0.98 -0.36 13.05
#